data_0cc798011074579c9ebcb468bdbb4be4
#
_entry.id   0cc798011074579c9ebcb468bdbb4be4
#
_cell.length_a   1.000
_cell.length_b   1.000
_cell.length_c   1.000
_cell.angle_alpha   90.00
_cell.angle_beta   90.00
_cell.angle_gamma   90.00
#
_symmetry.space_group_name_H-M   'P 1'
#
loop_
_entity.id
_entity.type
_entity.pdbx_description
1 polymer ?
#
loop_
_entity_poly.entity_id
_entity_poly.type
_entity_poly.pdbx_seq_one_letter_code
_entity_poly.pdbx_strand_id
1 'polypeptide(L)'
;MKTQSCINRLLWITLLVIGLSGCSEESSSSEENTESGTIQDGDHTDNATVIQLNLSEQYQTVEGMGGGVANYEGWYCQHPNKKELFDLIFKDLEISMIRIGNWYEKKISGENPDILKQQKEIMDAATQRLGRSNFSVMMSNWLVAPDLIDRPKEKGATLKRNNEGKYMYKEFGEWCRMTLKAYQEADMSPDYLSMMNEPDGDNSAGTKIRLGYGIDDSQKANYGKALEATYEAFKEVSDRPKLIGPEVLGIGYGTFSNYYR
;
A
#
# COMPACT_ATOMS: atom_id res chain seq x y z
N MET A 1 22.54 -30.28 -26.64
CA MET A 1 22.51 -28.83 -26.70
C MET A 1 21.47 -28.28 -25.71
N LYS A 2 21.80 -28.25 -24.42
CA LYS A 2 20.98 -27.66 -23.34
C LYS A 2 21.90 -27.35 -22.15
N THR A 3 22.78 -26.35 -22.24
CA THR A 3 23.68 -25.98 -21.13
C THR A 3 24.12 -24.50 -21.21
N GLN A 4 23.22 -23.59 -21.62
CA GLN A 4 23.59 -22.15 -21.68
C GLN A 4 22.56 -21.19 -21.07
N SER A 5 21.65 -21.69 -20.25
CA SER A 5 20.59 -20.85 -19.64
C SER A 5 20.75 -20.58 -18.13
N CYS A 6 21.75 -21.09 -17.46
CA CYS A 6 21.95 -20.96 -16.03
C CYS A 6 22.96 -19.88 -15.58
N ILE A 7 23.75 -19.33 -16.48
CA ILE A 7 24.84 -18.42 -16.07
C ILE A 7 24.40 -16.94 -15.98
N ASN A 8 23.32 -16.54 -16.63
CA ASN A 8 22.89 -15.13 -16.62
C ASN A 8 21.98 -14.73 -15.44
N ARG A 9 21.67 -15.63 -14.51
CA ARG A 9 20.89 -15.28 -13.30
C ARG A 9 21.74 -15.05 -12.04
N LEU A 10 23.04 -15.30 -12.09
CA LEU A 10 23.94 -15.14 -10.94
C LEU A 10 24.65 -13.77 -10.86
N LEU A 11 24.52 -12.92 -11.88
CA LEU A 11 25.27 -11.66 -11.93
C LEU A 11 24.53 -10.44 -11.34
N TRP A 12 23.27 -10.58 -10.90
CA TRP A 12 22.50 -9.47 -10.33
C TRP A 12 22.38 -9.50 -8.81
N ILE A 13 22.93 -10.51 -8.13
CA ILE A 13 22.86 -10.62 -6.66
C ILE A 13 24.11 -10.08 -5.98
N THR A 14 25.18 -9.77 -6.71
CA THR A 14 26.48 -9.40 -6.10
C THR A 14 26.68 -7.88 -5.93
N LEU A 15 25.71 -7.04 -6.22
CA LEU A 15 25.88 -5.58 -6.11
C LEU A 15 25.10 -4.91 -4.98
N LEU A 16 24.51 -5.67 -4.05
CA LEU A 16 23.75 -5.11 -2.92
C LEU A 16 24.31 -5.45 -1.54
N VAL A 17 25.56 -5.87 -1.42
CA VAL A 17 26.19 -6.26 -0.13
C VAL A 17 27.49 -5.50 0.16
N ILE A 18 27.67 -4.30 -0.39
CA ILE A 18 28.78 -3.43 0.03
C ILE A 18 28.21 -2.14 0.59
N GLY A 19 27.93 -2.14 1.87
CA GLY A 19 27.49 -0.93 2.56
C GLY A 19 27.12 -1.06 4.04
N LEU A 20 27.59 -2.10 4.72
CA LEU A 20 27.45 -2.17 6.19
C LEU A 20 28.72 -2.82 6.78
N SER A 21 29.76 -2.03 6.91
CA SER A 21 30.91 -2.38 7.77
C SER A 21 31.34 -1.12 8.49
N GLY A 22 31.12 -1.07 9.79
CA GLY A 22 31.71 -0.08 10.66
C GLY A 22 30.82 0.31 11.84
N CYS A 23 30.66 -0.56 12.82
CA CYS A 23 30.49 -0.16 14.19
C CYS A 23 31.30 -1.12 15.04
N SER A 24 32.45 -0.65 15.56
CA SER A 24 33.22 -1.27 16.60
C SER A 24 32.60 -0.95 17.95
N GLU A 25 32.43 -1.99 18.76
CA GLU A 25 32.09 -1.88 20.20
C GLU A 25 33.21 -1.22 20.96
N GLU A 26 32.88 -0.26 21.84
CA GLU A 26 33.57 -0.04 23.07
C GLU A 26 32.58 0.34 24.19
N SER A 27 32.64 -0.43 25.25
CA SER A 27 31.89 -0.27 26.49
C SER A 27 32.52 0.79 27.39
N SER A 28 31.74 1.63 28.05
CA SER A 28 31.89 1.97 29.48
C SER A 28 30.82 2.94 30.01
N SER A 29 30.17 2.49 31.06
CA SER A 29 29.63 3.13 32.29
C SER A 29 29.23 4.62 32.31
N SER A 30 27.96 4.79 32.69
CA SER A 30 27.35 5.75 33.64
C SER A 30 27.83 7.20 33.71
N GLU A 31 26.89 8.13 33.42
CA GLU A 31 26.43 9.16 34.37
C GLU A 31 25.35 10.02 33.71
N GLU A 32 24.24 10.24 34.43
CA GLU A 32 23.22 11.21 34.09
C GLU A 32 23.80 12.61 34.05
N ASN A 33 23.63 13.29 32.91
CA ASN A 33 23.61 14.75 32.88
C ASN A 33 22.76 15.25 31.73
N THR A 34 21.69 15.93 32.08
CA THR A 34 20.86 16.75 31.18
C THR A 34 21.70 17.91 30.68
N GLU A 35 22.28 17.77 29.51
CA GLU A 35 22.81 18.90 28.75
C GLU A 35 22.42 18.83 27.29
N SER A 36 21.96 19.96 26.81
CA SER A 36 21.69 20.26 25.40
C SER A 36 22.94 19.86 24.56
N GLY A 37 22.92 18.66 24.01
CA GLY A 37 24.01 18.13 23.22
C GLY A 37 24.11 18.74 21.85
N THR A 38 24.96 19.73 21.69
CA THR A 38 25.50 20.14 20.40
C THR A 38 26.53 19.10 19.98
N ILE A 39 26.20 18.22 19.04
CA ILE A 39 27.20 17.34 18.42
C ILE A 39 28.06 18.20 17.52
N GLN A 40 29.29 18.51 17.97
CA GLN A 40 30.34 19.02 17.08
C GLN A 40 31.05 17.83 16.46
N ASP A 41 30.77 17.54 15.22
CA ASP A 41 31.59 16.64 14.42
C ASP A 41 32.60 17.47 13.61
N GLY A 42 33.86 17.03 13.65
CA GLY A 42 34.96 17.77 13.07
C GLY A 42 35.00 17.68 11.55
N ASP A 43 35.19 18.82 10.98
CA ASP A 43 35.82 19.11 9.68
C ASP A 43 35.37 18.36 8.44
N HIS A 44 34.13 18.65 7.98
CA HIS A 44 33.76 18.44 6.58
C HIS A 44 32.87 19.61 6.08
N THR A 45 33.48 20.45 5.25
CA THR A 45 32.92 21.33 4.24
C THR A 45 31.76 22.28 4.62
N ASP A 46 31.96 23.54 4.36
CA ASP A 46 31.17 24.74 4.61
C ASP A 46 29.73 24.79 4.05
N ASN A 47 29.08 23.64 3.78
CA ASN A 47 27.73 23.56 3.24
C ASN A 47 26.82 22.51 3.93
N ALA A 48 27.10 22.19 5.19
CA ALA A 48 26.20 21.31 5.94
C ALA A 48 24.87 22.04 6.24
N THR A 49 23.77 21.53 5.69
CA THR A 49 22.43 21.98 6.07
C THR A 49 22.11 21.47 7.46
N VAL A 50 22.05 22.37 8.43
CA VAL A 50 21.62 22.03 9.79
C VAL A 50 20.09 21.97 9.82
N ILE A 51 19.56 20.80 10.18
CA ILE A 51 18.13 20.62 10.45
C ILE A 51 17.93 20.70 11.96
N GLN A 52 17.20 21.72 12.40
CA GLN A 52 16.85 21.90 13.81
C GLN A 52 15.47 21.31 14.07
N LEU A 53 15.37 20.36 15.01
CA LEU A 53 14.10 19.77 15.44
C LEU A 53 13.66 20.45 16.74
N ASN A 54 12.44 21.02 16.73
CA ASN A 54 11.82 21.56 17.93
C ASN A 54 10.80 20.55 18.48
N LEU A 55 11.17 19.77 19.47
CA LEU A 55 10.34 18.73 20.07
C LEU A 55 9.20 19.28 20.93
N SER A 56 9.21 20.57 21.25
CA SER A 56 8.10 21.22 21.99
C SER A 56 6.92 21.61 21.11
N GLU A 57 7.11 21.65 19.79
CA GLU A 57 6.03 21.94 18.84
C GLU A 57 5.41 20.63 18.34
N GLN A 58 4.12 20.50 18.54
CA GLN A 58 3.34 19.34 18.08
C GLN A 58 2.37 19.78 16.99
N TYR A 59 2.31 19.02 15.90
CA TYR A 59 1.43 19.29 14.77
C TYR A 59 0.40 18.17 14.63
N GLN A 60 0.51 17.32 13.60
CA GLN A 60 -0.39 16.21 13.37
C GLN A 60 0.01 14.95 14.17
N THR A 61 -0.98 14.14 14.49
CA THR A 61 -0.74 12.80 15.02
C THR A 61 -0.34 11.85 13.89
N VAL A 62 0.72 11.09 14.07
CA VAL A 62 1.11 10.00 13.17
C VAL A 62 0.33 8.76 13.60
N GLU A 63 -0.61 8.31 12.77
CA GLU A 63 -1.47 7.15 13.05
C GLU A 63 -0.72 5.81 13.03
N GLY A 64 0.40 5.74 12.31
CA GLY A 64 1.21 4.53 12.23
C GLY A 64 2.37 4.64 11.26
N MET A 65 3.31 3.72 11.43
CA MET A 65 4.46 3.53 10.54
C MET A 65 4.44 2.11 10.00
N GLY A 66 4.66 1.94 8.69
CA GLY A 66 4.57 0.61 8.13
C GLY A 66 4.97 0.48 6.67
N GLY A 67 4.60 -0.62 6.07
CA GLY A 67 4.94 -0.95 4.70
C GLY A 67 3.86 -1.70 3.94
N GLY A 68 4.01 -1.71 2.61
CA GLY A 68 3.13 -2.46 1.72
C GLY A 68 3.67 -3.86 1.43
N VAL A 69 2.80 -4.86 1.50
CA VAL A 69 3.10 -6.23 1.04
C VAL A 69 2.45 -6.52 -0.31
N ALA A 70 1.63 -5.59 -0.81
CA ALA A 70 0.93 -5.71 -2.08
C ALA A 70 1.91 -6.03 -3.24
N ASN A 71 1.57 -7.02 -4.05
CA ASN A 71 2.39 -7.63 -5.11
C ASN A 71 3.61 -8.46 -4.66
N TYR A 72 3.91 -8.52 -3.37
CA TYR A 72 5.04 -9.25 -2.81
C TYR A 72 4.65 -10.42 -1.93
N GLU A 73 3.37 -10.72 -1.78
CA GLU A 73 2.82 -11.74 -0.89
C GLU A 73 3.47 -13.10 -1.09
N GLY A 74 3.64 -13.52 -2.36
CA GLY A 74 4.29 -14.79 -2.70
C GLY A 74 5.76 -14.82 -2.28
N TRP A 75 6.46 -13.70 -2.32
CA TRP A 75 7.86 -13.61 -1.91
C TRP A 75 8.02 -13.80 -0.40
N TYR A 76 7.15 -13.15 0.39
CA TYR A 76 7.14 -13.32 1.84
C TYR A 76 6.80 -14.75 2.23
N CYS A 77 5.72 -15.31 1.68
CA CYS A 77 5.24 -16.63 2.05
C CYS A 77 6.13 -17.78 1.58
N GLN A 78 6.87 -17.60 0.48
CA GLN A 78 7.79 -18.60 -0.09
C GLN A 78 9.24 -18.39 0.35
N HIS A 79 9.54 -17.36 1.13
CA HIS A 79 10.90 -17.12 1.60
C HIS A 79 11.40 -18.29 2.47
N PRO A 80 12.61 -18.83 2.23
CA PRO A 80 13.12 -19.97 2.99
C PRO A 80 13.22 -19.69 4.50
N ASN A 81 13.55 -18.45 4.87
CA ASN A 81 13.64 -17.99 6.26
C ASN A 81 12.45 -17.09 6.63
N LYS A 82 11.24 -17.41 6.15
CA LYS A 82 10.06 -16.55 6.37
C LYS A 82 9.75 -16.26 7.84
N LYS A 83 10.05 -17.20 8.74
CA LYS A 83 9.82 -17.00 10.17
C LYS A 83 10.69 -15.87 10.71
N GLU A 84 11.98 -15.87 10.39
CA GLU A 84 12.93 -14.82 10.80
C GLU A 84 12.57 -13.48 10.12
N LEU A 85 12.17 -13.52 8.84
CA LEU A 85 11.71 -12.34 8.13
C LEU A 85 10.48 -11.72 8.81
N PHE A 86 9.51 -12.51 9.21
CA PHE A 86 8.34 -12.04 9.94
C PHE A 86 8.70 -11.56 11.37
N ASP A 87 9.65 -12.20 12.03
CA ASP A 87 10.16 -11.72 13.33
C ASP A 87 10.80 -10.33 13.17
N LEU A 88 11.66 -10.14 12.17
CA LEU A 88 12.27 -8.84 11.87
C LEU A 88 11.22 -7.76 11.61
N ILE A 89 10.24 -8.03 10.74
CA ILE A 89 9.23 -7.04 10.33
C ILE A 89 8.28 -6.70 11.49
N PHE A 90 7.73 -7.71 12.16
CA PHE A 90 6.63 -7.52 13.08
C PHE A 90 7.04 -7.47 14.55
N LYS A 91 8.23 -7.92 14.91
CA LYS A 91 8.72 -7.91 16.28
C LYS A 91 9.84 -6.89 16.47
N ASP A 92 10.84 -6.88 15.58
CA ASP A 92 12.03 -6.05 15.78
C ASP A 92 11.81 -4.62 15.25
N LEU A 93 11.14 -4.48 14.09
CA LEU A 93 10.76 -3.16 13.55
C LEU A 93 9.45 -2.62 14.09
N GLU A 94 8.63 -3.46 14.73
CA GLU A 94 7.35 -3.09 15.36
C GLU A 94 6.46 -2.22 14.46
N ILE A 95 6.35 -2.58 13.17
CA ILE A 95 5.49 -1.82 12.26
C ILE A 95 4.04 -1.83 12.74
N SER A 96 3.41 -0.68 12.70
CA SER A 96 2.02 -0.47 13.17
C SER A 96 1.01 -0.31 12.05
N MET A 97 1.43 -0.43 10.79
CA MET A 97 0.54 -0.37 9.62
C MET A 97 1.01 -1.32 8.52
N ILE A 98 0.07 -2.10 7.98
CA ILE A 98 0.30 -3.01 6.85
C ILE A 98 -0.61 -2.60 5.70
N ARG A 99 -0.04 -2.37 4.51
CA ARG A 99 -0.82 -2.14 3.29
C ARG A 99 -0.91 -3.41 2.47
N ILE A 100 -2.14 -3.85 2.19
CA ILE A 100 -2.47 -5.00 1.33
C ILE A 100 -3.17 -4.54 0.06
N GLY A 101 -3.10 -5.35 -1.00
CA GLY A 101 -3.89 -5.14 -2.21
C GLY A 101 -5.24 -5.86 -2.13
N ASN A 102 -6.30 -5.26 -2.67
CA ASN A 102 -7.50 -6.03 -2.98
C ASN A 102 -7.26 -6.83 -4.26
N TRP A 103 -6.96 -8.11 -4.08
CA TRP A 103 -6.66 -9.05 -5.16
C TRP A 103 -7.81 -10.02 -5.46
N TYR A 104 -9.03 -9.66 -5.09
CA TYR A 104 -10.20 -10.50 -5.33
C TYR A 104 -10.30 -10.96 -6.79
N GLU A 105 -10.07 -10.04 -7.74
CA GLU A 105 -10.10 -10.36 -9.16
C GLU A 105 -9.00 -11.35 -9.58
N LYS A 106 -7.80 -11.29 -9.01
CA LYS A 106 -6.74 -12.28 -9.24
C LYS A 106 -7.12 -13.67 -8.77
N LYS A 107 -7.83 -13.74 -7.63
CA LYS A 107 -8.32 -15.00 -7.09
C LYS A 107 -9.37 -15.64 -8.00
N ILE A 108 -10.40 -14.88 -8.39
CA ILE A 108 -11.52 -15.45 -9.16
C ILE A 108 -11.16 -15.71 -10.63
N SER A 109 -10.24 -14.94 -11.20
CA SER A 109 -9.72 -15.18 -12.57
C SER A 109 -8.78 -16.38 -12.66
N GLY A 110 -8.30 -16.90 -11.54
CA GLY A 110 -7.29 -17.96 -11.49
C GLY A 110 -5.87 -17.50 -11.77
N GLU A 111 -5.60 -16.20 -11.91
CA GLU A 111 -4.25 -15.65 -12.06
C GLU A 111 -3.38 -15.97 -10.84
N ASN A 112 -3.94 -15.82 -9.62
CA ASN A 112 -3.35 -16.27 -8.38
C ASN A 112 -4.46 -16.73 -7.42
N PRO A 113 -4.89 -17.98 -7.48
CA PRO A 113 -5.98 -18.50 -6.64
C PRO A 113 -5.63 -18.52 -5.14
N ASP A 114 -4.34 -18.55 -4.80
CA ASP A 114 -3.87 -18.60 -3.41
C ASP A 114 -3.58 -17.22 -2.82
N ILE A 115 -3.80 -16.14 -3.55
CA ILE A 115 -3.39 -14.78 -3.13
C ILE A 115 -3.99 -14.37 -1.79
N LEU A 116 -5.26 -14.64 -1.53
CA LEU A 116 -5.89 -14.32 -0.24
C LEU A 116 -5.32 -15.18 0.90
N LYS A 117 -4.96 -16.44 0.62
CA LYS A 117 -4.30 -17.30 1.59
C LYS A 117 -2.91 -16.78 1.95
N GLN A 118 -2.15 -16.28 0.97
CA GLN A 118 -0.85 -15.66 1.20
C GLN A 118 -0.98 -14.39 2.04
N GLN A 119 -1.94 -13.52 1.72
CA GLN A 119 -2.21 -12.33 2.53
C GLN A 119 -2.63 -12.70 3.97
N LYS A 120 -3.49 -13.70 4.12
CA LYS A 120 -3.90 -14.20 5.44
C LYS A 120 -2.71 -14.70 6.25
N GLU A 121 -1.78 -15.44 5.64
CA GLU A 121 -0.57 -15.92 6.31
C GLU A 121 0.28 -14.75 6.86
N ILE A 122 0.42 -13.68 6.09
CA ILE A 122 1.16 -12.47 6.52
C ILE A 122 0.43 -11.79 7.67
N MET A 123 -0.89 -11.63 7.58
CA MET A 123 -1.70 -11.01 8.63
C MET A 123 -1.71 -11.83 9.92
N ASP A 124 -1.77 -13.16 9.81
CA ASP A 124 -1.67 -14.05 10.96
C ASP A 124 -0.28 -13.96 11.63
N ALA A 125 0.77 -13.86 10.82
CA ALA A 125 2.13 -13.68 11.32
C ALA A 125 2.28 -12.35 12.08
N ALA A 126 1.65 -11.27 11.58
CA ALA A 126 1.61 -9.99 12.27
C ALA A 126 0.78 -10.06 13.56
N THR A 127 -0.41 -10.66 13.49
CA THR A 127 -1.31 -10.82 14.65
C THR A 127 -0.65 -11.63 15.77
N GLN A 128 0.08 -12.68 15.43
CA GLN A 128 0.78 -13.52 16.41
C GLN A 128 1.88 -12.75 17.16
N ARG A 129 2.53 -11.79 16.52
CA ARG A 129 3.70 -11.06 17.08
C ARG A 129 3.32 -9.75 17.74
N LEU A 130 2.41 -9.02 17.14
CA LEU A 130 1.99 -7.69 17.59
C LEU A 130 0.69 -7.74 18.40
N GLY A 131 -0.21 -8.68 18.13
CA GLY A 131 -1.62 -8.61 18.51
C GLY A 131 -2.42 -7.76 17.51
N ARG A 132 -3.61 -8.22 17.10
CA ARG A 132 -4.43 -7.57 16.05
C ARG A 132 -4.77 -6.10 16.35
N SER A 133 -4.92 -5.74 17.60
CA SER A 133 -5.23 -4.36 18.02
C SER A 133 -4.05 -3.38 17.94
N ASN A 134 -2.85 -3.86 17.73
CA ASN A 134 -1.63 -3.04 17.75
C ASN A 134 -1.11 -2.67 16.36
N PHE A 135 -1.82 -3.05 15.31
CA PHE A 135 -1.52 -2.60 13.96
C PHE A 135 -2.79 -2.38 13.16
N SER A 136 -2.72 -1.45 12.21
CA SER A 136 -3.79 -1.15 11.28
C SER A 136 -3.54 -1.79 9.92
N VAL A 137 -4.61 -2.17 9.24
CA VAL A 137 -4.57 -2.72 7.88
C VAL A 137 -5.19 -1.72 6.91
N MET A 138 -4.41 -1.27 5.95
CA MET A 138 -4.87 -0.48 4.81
C MET A 138 -5.03 -1.40 3.61
N MET A 139 -6.21 -1.43 3.00
CA MET A 139 -6.46 -2.13 1.74
C MET A 139 -6.61 -1.14 0.60
N SER A 140 -5.94 -1.40 -0.51
CA SER A 140 -6.07 -0.60 -1.73
C SER A 140 -6.63 -1.45 -2.88
N ASN A 141 -7.56 -0.89 -3.66
CA ASN A 141 -8.04 -1.54 -4.87
C ASN A 141 -7.08 -1.23 -6.03
N TRP A 142 -6.47 -2.26 -6.61
CA TRP A 142 -5.69 -2.15 -7.86
C TRP A 142 -6.48 -2.60 -9.07
N LEU A 143 -7.25 -3.66 -8.89
CA LEU A 143 -8.00 -4.31 -9.94
C LEU A 143 -9.48 -4.10 -9.71
N VAL A 144 -10.23 -3.95 -10.78
CA VAL A 144 -11.68 -3.81 -10.79
C VAL A 144 -12.25 -4.91 -11.68
N ALA A 145 -13.46 -5.37 -11.40
CA ALA A 145 -14.13 -6.36 -12.21
C ALA A 145 -14.13 -5.95 -13.70
N PRO A 146 -13.76 -6.84 -14.63
CA PRO A 146 -13.61 -6.48 -16.05
C PRO A 146 -14.88 -5.96 -16.70
N ASP A 147 -16.05 -6.37 -16.23
CA ASP A 147 -17.35 -5.94 -16.72
C ASP A 147 -17.73 -4.50 -16.31
N LEU A 148 -17.02 -3.94 -15.31
CA LEU A 148 -17.14 -2.54 -14.90
C LEU A 148 -16.16 -1.60 -15.62
N ILE A 149 -15.34 -2.11 -16.54
CA ILE A 149 -14.30 -1.34 -17.24
C ILE A 149 -14.72 -1.12 -18.69
N ASP A 150 -14.56 0.13 -19.19
CA ASP A 150 -14.92 0.47 -20.57
C ASP A 150 -14.02 -0.23 -21.59
N ARG A 151 -12.72 -0.26 -21.34
CA ARG A 151 -11.68 -0.82 -22.21
C ARG A 151 -10.68 -1.65 -21.38
N PRO A 152 -11.07 -2.86 -20.97
CA PRO A 152 -10.19 -3.69 -20.14
C PRO A 152 -8.82 -3.91 -20.80
N LYS A 153 -7.75 -3.74 -20.00
CA LYS A 153 -6.33 -3.86 -20.41
C LYS A 153 -5.76 -2.73 -21.28
N GLU A 154 -6.54 -1.70 -21.57
CA GLU A 154 -6.05 -0.53 -22.30
C GLU A 154 -5.60 0.59 -21.35
N LYS A 155 -4.65 1.40 -21.83
CA LYS A 155 -4.25 2.62 -21.14
C LYS A 155 -5.41 3.60 -21.07
N GLY A 156 -5.54 4.27 -19.91
CA GLY A 156 -6.58 5.27 -19.70
C GLY A 156 -7.99 4.71 -19.62
N ALA A 157 -8.15 3.39 -19.42
CA ALA A 157 -9.46 2.79 -19.16
C ALA A 157 -10.10 3.42 -17.93
N THR A 158 -11.43 3.51 -17.93
CA THR A 158 -12.22 4.07 -16.83
C THR A 158 -13.45 3.20 -16.56
N LEU A 159 -14.35 3.64 -15.68
CA LEU A 159 -15.61 2.93 -15.48
C LEU A 159 -16.43 2.90 -16.77
N LYS A 160 -17.03 1.77 -17.01
CA LYS A 160 -17.98 1.58 -18.12
C LYS A 160 -19.22 2.44 -17.93
N ARG A 161 -19.85 2.80 -19.04
CA ARG A 161 -21.16 3.43 -19.06
C ARG A 161 -22.25 2.38 -19.28
N ASN A 162 -23.38 2.57 -18.64
CA ASN A 162 -24.57 1.76 -18.86
C ASN A 162 -25.26 2.14 -20.19
N ASN A 163 -26.38 1.50 -20.50
CA ASN A 163 -27.15 1.75 -21.72
C ASN A 163 -27.74 3.18 -21.81
N GLU A 164 -27.81 3.90 -20.70
CA GLU A 164 -28.24 5.31 -20.64
C GLU A 164 -27.07 6.28 -20.80
N GLY A 165 -25.84 5.79 -21.01
CA GLY A 165 -24.65 6.59 -21.13
C GLY A 165 -24.08 7.09 -19.79
N LYS A 166 -24.59 6.64 -18.65
CA LYS A 166 -24.13 7.01 -17.30
C LYS A 166 -23.06 6.05 -16.83
N TYR A 167 -22.01 6.57 -16.18
CA TYR A 167 -20.99 5.72 -15.56
C TYR A 167 -21.59 4.81 -14.48
N MET A 168 -21.10 3.60 -14.39
CA MET A 168 -21.56 2.54 -13.47
C MET A 168 -21.01 2.71 -12.06
N TYR A 169 -21.23 3.89 -11.45
CA TYR A 169 -20.74 4.20 -10.10
C TYR A 169 -21.37 3.31 -9.03
N LYS A 170 -22.67 3.07 -9.12
CA LYS A 170 -23.38 2.23 -8.15
C LYS A 170 -22.85 0.81 -8.16
N GLU A 171 -22.69 0.24 -9.34
CA GLU A 171 -22.16 -1.12 -9.52
C GLU A 171 -20.70 -1.20 -9.04
N PHE A 172 -19.92 -0.15 -9.25
CA PHE A 172 -18.56 -0.06 -8.70
C PHE A 172 -18.57 -0.04 -7.16
N GLY A 173 -19.43 0.76 -6.53
CA GLY A 173 -19.59 0.77 -5.08
C GLY A 173 -20.00 -0.59 -4.53
N GLU A 174 -20.95 -1.26 -5.18
CA GLU A 174 -21.39 -2.61 -4.82
C GLU A 174 -20.26 -3.65 -4.99
N TRP A 175 -19.45 -3.53 -6.03
CA TRP A 175 -18.26 -4.35 -6.20
C TRP A 175 -17.25 -4.13 -5.05
N CYS A 176 -17.00 -2.88 -4.66
CA CYS A 176 -16.16 -2.57 -3.49
C CYS A 176 -16.71 -3.23 -2.22
N ARG A 177 -18.04 -3.17 -2.01
CA ARG A 177 -18.70 -3.80 -0.86
C ARG A 177 -18.60 -5.33 -0.89
N MET A 178 -18.81 -5.93 -2.04
CA MET A 178 -18.71 -7.39 -2.22
C MET A 178 -17.28 -7.89 -1.93
N THR A 179 -16.28 -7.21 -2.46
CA THR A 179 -14.87 -7.59 -2.24
C THR A 179 -14.46 -7.37 -0.78
N LEU A 180 -14.88 -6.27 -0.15
CA LEU A 180 -14.68 -6.05 1.29
C LEU A 180 -15.24 -7.20 2.11
N LYS A 181 -16.49 -7.60 1.82
CA LYS A 181 -17.12 -8.73 2.51
C LYS A 181 -16.34 -10.03 2.37
N ALA A 182 -15.80 -10.32 1.18
CA ALA A 182 -14.97 -11.50 0.96
C ALA A 182 -13.67 -11.47 1.82
N TYR A 183 -13.09 -10.29 2.05
CA TYR A 183 -11.95 -10.13 2.97
C TYR A 183 -12.36 -10.28 4.43
N GLN A 184 -13.51 -9.75 4.83
CA GLN A 184 -14.06 -9.93 6.18
C GLN A 184 -14.35 -11.41 6.48
N GLU A 185 -14.98 -12.12 5.56
CA GLU A 185 -15.23 -13.57 5.66
C GLU A 185 -13.95 -14.41 5.72
N ALA A 186 -12.85 -13.90 5.18
CA ALA A 186 -11.53 -14.50 5.29
C ALA A 186 -10.74 -14.06 6.54
N ASP A 187 -11.40 -13.38 7.49
CA ASP A 187 -10.77 -12.82 8.70
C ASP A 187 -9.59 -11.88 8.41
N MET A 188 -9.79 -11.02 7.39
CA MET A 188 -8.82 -10.01 6.93
C MET A 188 -9.47 -8.63 6.82
N SER A 189 -10.27 -8.25 7.80
CA SER A 189 -10.94 -6.93 7.82
C SER A 189 -9.93 -5.80 7.79
N PRO A 190 -9.98 -4.89 6.78
CA PRO A 190 -9.16 -3.70 6.78
C PRO A 190 -9.71 -2.62 7.72
N ASP A 191 -8.83 -1.82 8.31
CA ASP A 191 -9.19 -0.63 9.10
C ASP A 191 -9.40 0.59 8.19
N TYR A 192 -8.65 0.61 7.06
CA TYR A 192 -8.71 1.65 6.04
C TYR A 192 -8.85 1.03 4.65
N LEU A 193 -9.63 1.68 3.79
CA LEU A 193 -9.76 1.29 2.38
C LEU A 193 -9.56 2.49 1.47
N SER A 194 -8.59 2.37 0.56
CA SER A 194 -8.47 3.23 -0.61
C SER A 194 -9.20 2.59 -1.78
N MET A 195 -10.22 3.28 -2.30
CA MET A 195 -11.06 2.71 -3.34
C MET A 195 -10.35 2.53 -4.69
N MET A 196 -9.20 3.20 -4.89
CA MET A 196 -8.39 3.04 -6.10
C MET A 196 -6.95 3.48 -5.87
N ASN A 197 -6.00 2.57 -6.09
CA ASN A 197 -4.59 2.88 -6.15
C ASN A 197 -4.29 3.68 -7.41
N GLU A 198 -3.61 4.83 -7.26
CA GLU A 198 -3.17 5.71 -8.35
C GLU A 198 -4.29 6.00 -9.38
N PRO A 199 -5.39 6.64 -8.98
CA PRO A 199 -6.52 6.93 -9.88
C PRO A 199 -6.12 7.84 -11.04
N ASP A 200 -5.01 8.56 -10.91
CA ASP A 200 -4.39 9.43 -11.91
C ASP A 200 -3.35 8.70 -12.78
N GLY A 201 -2.96 7.49 -12.40
CA GLY A 201 -1.93 6.71 -13.09
C GLY A 201 -2.38 6.21 -14.46
N ASP A 202 -1.50 6.34 -15.45
CA ASP A 202 -1.74 5.82 -16.80
C ASP A 202 -1.20 4.39 -16.94
N ASN A 203 -1.90 3.46 -16.30
CA ASN A 203 -1.44 2.08 -16.19
C ASN A 203 -2.15 1.19 -17.22
N SER A 204 -1.36 0.52 -18.05
CA SER A 204 -1.85 -0.38 -19.08
C SER A 204 -1.94 -1.85 -18.64
N ALA A 205 -1.54 -2.14 -17.40
CA ALA A 205 -1.49 -3.52 -16.91
C ALA A 205 -2.75 -3.87 -16.12
N GLY A 206 -3.50 -4.87 -16.57
CA GLY A 206 -4.59 -5.47 -15.83
C GLY A 206 -5.93 -4.74 -15.94
N THR A 207 -6.70 -4.76 -14.87
CA THR A 207 -8.07 -4.24 -14.77
C THR A 207 -8.15 -2.92 -14.00
N LYS A 208 -7.05 -2.19 -13.94
CA LYS A 208 -6.97 -0.89 -13.30
C LYS A 208 -7.72 0.16 -14.12
N ILE A 209 -8.43 1.04 -13.44
CA ILE A 209 -9.13 2.17 -14.04
C ILE A 209 -8.52 3.51 -13.62
N ARG A 210 -8.66 4.51 -14.48
CA ARG A 210 -8.45 5.92 -14.16
C ARG A 210 -9.76 6.54 -13.70
N LEU A 211 -9.66 7.37 -12.66
CA LEU A 211 -10.75 8.24 -12.23
C LEU A 211 -10.29 9.69 -12.32
N GLY A 212 -11.11 10.55 -12.91
CA GLY A 212 -10.83 11.98 -13.05
C GLY A 212 -11.15 12.75 -11.78
N TYR A 213 -10.55 13.90 -11.63
CA TYR A 213 -10.91 14.91 -10.64
C TYR A 213 -11.85 15.95 -11.25
N GLY A 214 -12.59 16.66 -10.40
CA GLY A 214 -13.52 17.70 -10.84
C GLY A 214 -14.86 17.13 -11.32
N ILE A 215 -15.35 17.60 -12.46
CA ILE A 215 -16.63 17.19 -13.05
C ILE A 215 -16.40 16.01 -14.00
N ASP A 216 -17.39 15.11 -14.11
CA ASP A 216 -17.37 14.04 -15.12
C ASP A 216 -17.15 14.62 -16.51
N ASP A 217 -16.23 14.06 -17.23
CA ASP A 217 -16.00 14.39 -18.63
C ASP A 217 -16.42 13.23 -19.56
N SER A 218 -16.29 13.46 -20.86
CA SER A 218 -16.64 12.45 -21.86
C SER A 218 -15.67 11.27 -21.89
N GLN A 219 -14.53 11.35 -21.22
CA GLN A 219 -13.42 10.41 -21.34
C GLN A 219 -13.22 9.53 -20.12
N LYS A 220 -13.57 10.00 -18.91
CA LYS A 220 -13.33 9.25 -17.67
C LYS A 220 -14.34 9.56 -16.58
N ALA A 221 -14.59 8.57 -15.73
CA ALA A 221 -15.43 8.69 -14.56
C ALA A 221 -14.79 9.56 -13.47
N ASN A 222 -15.62 10.20 -12.67
CA ASN A 222 -15.19 11.11 -11.61
C ASN A 222 -14.87 10.36 -10.32
N TYR A 223 -13.76 10.72 -9.69
CA TYR A 223 -13.30 10.12 -8.42
C TYR A 223 -14.28 10.37 -7.27
N GLY A 224 -14.75 11.60 -7.10
CA GLY A 224 -15.67 11.97 -6.03
C GLY A 224 -16.98 11.19 -6.09
N LYS A 225 -17.56 11.02 -7.29
CA LYS A 225 -18.78 10.22 -7.48
C LYS A 225 -18.55 8.72 -7.23
N ALA A 226 -17.39 8.20 -7.60
CA ALA A 226 -17.01 6.82 -7.29
C ALA A 226 -16.83 6.62 -5.78
N LEU A 227 -16.23 7.61 -5.09
CA LEU A 227 -16.09 7.61 -3.63
C LEU A 227 -17.45 7.68 -2.93
N GLU A 228 -18.34 8.57 -3.38
CA GLU A 228 -19.70 8.67 -2.86
C GLU A 228 -20.45 7.34 -3.01
N ALA A 229 -20.42 6.73 -4.20
CA ALA A 229 -21.06 5.44 -4.44
C ALA A 229 -20.48 4.32 -3.56
N THR A 230 -19.18 4.31 -3.34
CA THR A 230 -18.53 3.36 -2.43
C THR A 230 -18.97 3.61 -0.98
N TYR A 231 -19.01 4.87 -0.55
CA TYR A 231 -19.49 5.23 0.78
C TYR A 231 -20.95 4.81 1.01
N GLU A 232 -21.83 5.07 0.03
CA GLU A 232 -23.24 4.65 0.09
C GLU A 232 -23.37 3.13 0.21
N ALA A 233 -22.62 2.37 -0.60
CA ALA A 233 -22.62 0.91 -0.55
C ALA A 233 -22.13 0.35 0.80
N PHE A 234 -21.32 1.11 1.54
CA PHE A 234 -20.77 0.69 2.83
C PHE A 234 -21.64 1.06 4.03
N LYS A 235 -22.70 1.85 3.85
CA LYS A 235 -23.56 2.27 4.97
C LYS A 235 -24.15 1.11 5.78
N GLU A 236 -24.48 0.03 5.09
CA GLU A 236 -25.07 -1.18 5.67
C GLU A 236 -24.03 -2.26 6.06
N VAL A 237 -22.72 -1.94 5.94
CA VAL A 237 -21.66 -2.88 6.31
C VAL A 237 -21.28 -2.66 7.77
N SER A 238 -21.40 -3.73 8.58
CA SER A 238 -20.81 -3.76 9.91
C SER A 238 -19.29 -3.75 9.82
N ASP A 239 -18.61 -3.11 10.77
CA ASP A 239 -17.15 -3.03 10.82
C ASP A 239 -16.53 -2.50 9.51
N ARG A 240 -17.18 -1.50 8.92
CA ARG A 240 -16.71 -0.87 7.70
C ARG A 240 -15.39 -0.12 7.95
N PRO A 241 -14.44 -0.22 6.99
CA PRO A 241 -13.20 0.55 7.08
C PRO A 241 -13.47 2.05 6.92
N LYS A 242 -12.55 2.86 7.43
CA LYS A 242 -12.48 4.28 7.05
C LYS A 242 -12.04 4.37 5.59
N LEU A 243 -12.76 5.16 4.78
CA LEU A 243 -12.31 5.45 3.42
C LEU A 243 -11.19 6.49 3.45
N ILE A 244 -10.11 6.21 2.76
CA ILE A 244 -8.96 7.10 2.62
C ILE A 244 -8.65 7.34 1.15
N GLY A 245 -8.03 8.47 0.87
CA GLY A 245 -7.62 8.87 -0.48
C GLY A 245 -7.63 10.38 -0.67
N PRO A 246 -7.28 10.84 -1.87
CA PRO A 246 -6.89 10.07 -3.04
C PRO A 246 -5.48 9.47 -2.90
N GLU A 247 -5.31 8.24 -3.34
CA GLU A 247 -4.01 7.53 -3.35
C GLU A 247 -3.33 7.76 -4.71
N VAL A 248 -2.95 8.99 -4.98
CA VAL A 248 -2.36 9.42 -6.26
C VAL A 248 -0.94 8.93 -6.44
N LEU A 249 -0.49 8.82 -7.70
CA LEU A 249 0.86 8.37 -8.09
C LEU A 249 1.97 9.23 -7.46
N GLY A 250 1.73 10.54 -7.32
CA GLY A 250 2.74 11.43 -6.74
C GLY A 250 2.17 12.76 -6.23
N ILE A 251 2.56 13.13 -5.02
CA ILE A 251 2.16 14.39 -4.39
C ILE A 251 2.79 15.59 -5.09
N GLY A 252 4.02 15.43 -5.60
CA GLY A 252 4.82 16.53 -6.18
C GLY A 252 4.32 17.07 -7.52
N TYR A 253 3.40 16.40 -8.18
CA TYR A 253 2.89 16.81 -9.51
C TYR A 253 1.60 17.64 -9.44
N GLY A 254 1.19 18.10 -8.25
CA GLY A 254 -0.04 18.88 -8.07
C GLY A 254 -1.34 18.06 -8.25
N THR A 255 -1.24 16.78 -8.60
CA THR A 255 -2.41 15.93 -8.82
C THR A 255 -3.19 15.70 -7.54
N PHE A 256 -2.52 15.57 -6.40
CA PHE A 256 -3.16 15.39 -5.10
C PHE A 256 -4.15 16.53 -4.79
N SER A 257 -3.73 17.80 -4.96
CA SER A 257 -4.57 18.95 -4.68
C SER A 257 -5.80 19.05 -5.59
N ASN A 258 -5.74 18.50 -6.80
CA ASN A 258 -6.86 18.50 -7.73
C ASN A 258 -8.00 17.57 -7.31
N TYR A 259 -7.71 16.49 -6.60
CA TYR A 259 -8.71 15.55 -6.08
C TYR A 259 -9.40 16.05 -4.80
N TYR A 260 -8.84 17.08 -4.15
CA TYR A 260 -9.41 17.71 -2.94
C TYR A 260 -10.35 18.88 -3.25
N ARG A 261 -10.45 19.30 -4.49
CA ARG A 261 -11.34 20.39 -4.95
C ARG A 261 -12.60 19.79 -5.53
#